data_f1be6492c9caac8ce01a4701ab8e48e3
#
_entry.id   f1be6492c9caac8ce01a4701ab8e48e3
#
_cell.length_a   1.000
_cell.length_b   1.000
_cell.length_c   1.000
_cell.angle_alpha   90.00
_cell.angle_beta   90.00
_cell.angle_gamma   90.00
#
_symmetry.space_group_name_H-M   'P 1'
#
loop_
_entity.id
_entity.type
_entity.pdbx_description
1 polymer ?
#
loop_
_entity_poly.entity_id
_entity_poly.type
_entity_poly.pdbx_seq_one_letter_code
_entity_poly.pdbx_strand_id
1 'polypeptide(L)'
;MDSIQKTIDALAISSKDFVDLAVVTRGGLNESFHRGVAVLTGPDGKVVAHKGYSKRLIYPRSAIKPLQTVAMRRAGLNLTGAELAITSASHRSTAKHIELVRSILNKAGLPESALQCPEGIQFNCSGKHAGFLTADVLNGWSTEDYLSVDNPIQKLVVEVLEEFSGEKILHTTVDGCGAPLHAMTVEGIARAIGKVSSTETELVDTLTANGWVISNAGVPDAILLDRGFIAKNG
;
A
#
# COMPACT_ATOMS: atom_id res chain seq x y z
N MET A 1 16.37 -6.33 -26.98
CA MET A 1 15.94 -6.10 -25.59
C MET A 1 16.67 -4.87 -25.08
N ASP A 2 15.91 -3.86 -24.66
CA ASP A 2 16.42 -2.58 -24.20
C ASP A 2 17.32 -2.75 -22.97
N SER A 3 18.32 -1.88 -22.80
CA SER A 3 19.21 -1.86 -21.64
C SER A 3 18.47 -1.76 -20.31
N ILE A 4 17.34 -1.06 -20.31
CA ILE A 4 16.46 -0.91 -19.15
C ILE A 4 15.84 -2.25 -18.75
N GLN A 5 15.33 -3.04 -19.71
CA GLN A 5 14.72 -4.34 -19.39
C GLN A 5 15.76 -5.30 -18.79
N LYS A 6 16.99 -5.31 -19.31
CA LYS A 6 18.07 -6.11 -18.72
C LYS A 6 18.40 -5.70 -17.28
N THR A 7 18.34 -4.40 -17.00
CA THR A 7 18.55 -3.88 -15.64
C THR A 7 17.42 -4.32 -14.70
N ILE A 8 16.16 -4.23 -15.15
CA ILE A 8 14.99 -4.69 -14.37
C ILE A 8 15.09 -6.18 -14.08
N ASP A 9 15.42 -7.01 -15.10
CA ASP A 9 15.56 -8.46 -14.95
C ASP A 9 16.67 -8.82 -13.96
N ALA A 10 17.77 -8.07 -13.95
CA ALA A 10 18.86 -8.25 -13.00
C ALA A 10 18.51 -7.84 -11.57
N LEU A 11 17.54 -6.94 -11.40
CA LEU A 11 17.07 -6.46 -10.10
C LEU A 11 15.86 -7.22 -9.56
N ALA A 12 15.16 -7.99 -10.40
CA ALA A 12 13.99 -8.77 -9.99
C ALA A 12 14.36 -9.84 -8.97
N ILE A 13 13.46 -10.07 -8.01
CA ILE A 13 13.65 -11.11 -6.99
C ILE A 13 13.62 -12.51 -7.60
N SER A 14 14.45 -13.38 -7.08
CA SER A 14 14.55 -14.79 -7.50
C SER A 14 14.48 -15.73 -6.30
N SER A 15 14.27 -17.02 -6.56
CA SER A 15 14.24 -18.04 -5.49
C SER A 15 15.56 -18.16 -4.71
N LYS A 16 16.68 -17.72 -5.28
CA LYS A 16 18.00 -17.71 -4.62
C LYS A 16 18.12 -16.61 -3.56
N ASP A 17 17.29 -15.59 -3.63
CA ASP A 17 17.28 -14.47 -2.70
C ASP A 17 16.55 -14.80 -1.40
N PHE A 18 15.78 -15.90 -1.36
CA PHE A 18 14.99 -16.34 -0.22
C PHE A 18 15.78 -17.25 0.73
N VAL A 19 15.50 -17.08 2.02
CA VAL A 19 15.98 -17.95 3.10
C VAL A 19 14.81 -18.49 3.91
N ASP A 20 15.02 -19.55 4.68
CA ASP A 20 14.00 -20.08 5.58
C ASP A 20 13.76 -19.07 6.72
N LEU A 21 12.52 -18.57 6.82
CA LEU A 21 12.09 -17.62 7.85
C LEU A 21 11.35 -18.32 8.98
N ALA A 22 10.58 -19.35 8.66
CA ALA A 22 9.85 -20.16 9.63
C ALA A 22 9.74 -21.60 9.15
N VAL A 23 9.65 -22.50 10.12
CA VAL A 23 9.46 -23.95 9.89
C VAL A 23 8.26 -24.39 10.71
N VAL A 24 7.31 -25.07 10.07
CA VAL A 24 6.22 -25.76 10.78
C VAL A 24 6.67 -27.16 11.10
N THR A 25 6.50 -27.58 12.34
CA THR A 25 6.84 -28.93 12.78
C THR A 25 5.61 -29.68 13.27
N ARG A 26 5.59 -30.98 13.06
CA ARG A 26 4.57 -31.89 13.58
C ARG A 26 5.21 -33.14 14.13
N GLY A 27 4.94 -33.47 15.39
CA GLY A 27 5.50 -34.65 16.04
C GLY A 27 7.05 -34.70 16.03
N GLY A 28 7.71 -33.55 16.03
CA GLY A 28 9.17 -33.45 15.97
C GLY A 28 9.78 -33.48 14.56
N LEU A 29 8.98 -33.66 13.51
CA LEU A 29 9.43 -33.58 12.11
C LEU A 29 9.10 -32.24 11.48
N ASN A 30 9.97 -31.75 10.60
CA ASN A 30 9.72 -30.58 9.79
C ASN A 30 8.65 -30.90 8.73
N GLU A 31 7.51 -30.21 8.78
CA GLU A 31 6.37 -30.42 7.89
C GLU A 31 6.40 -29.47 6.70
N SER A 32 6.71 -28.19 6.92
CA SER A 32 6.82 -27.19 5.86
C SER A 32 7.77 -26.06 6.21
N PHE A 33 8.28 -25.40 5.18
CA PHE A 33 9.17 -24.26 5.28
C PHE A 33 8.51 -23.02 4.67
N HIS A 34 8.60 -21.90 5.35
CA HIS A 34 8.20 -20.60 4.83
C HIS A 34 9.46 -19.81 4.49
N ARG A 35 9.68 -19.55 3.20
CA ARG A 35 10.85 -18.86 2.69
C ARG A 35 10.51 -17.45 2.27
N GLY A 36 11.44 -16.53 2.47
CA GLY A 36 11.24 -15.15 2.10
C GLY A 36 12.44 -14.27 2.38
N VAL A 37 12.18 -12.97 2.35
CA VAL A 37 13.12 -11.91 2.73
C VAL A 37 12.48 -11.11 3.86
N ALA A 38 13.27 -10.78 4.88
CA ALA A 38 12.84 -9.92 5.97
C ALA A 38 13.87 -8.80 6.18
N VAL A 39 13.38 -7.59 6.47
CA VAL A 39 14.21 -6.42 6.74
C VAL A 39 13.70 -5.72 8.00
N LEU A 40 14.62 -5.33 8.86
CA LEU A 40 14.37 -4.44 9.99
C LEU A 40 15.17 -3.15 9.77
N THR A 41 14.47 -2.01 9.82
CA THR A 41 15.10 -0.68 9.80
C THR A 41 15.00 -0.01 11.16
N GLY A 42 16.00 0.78 11.48
CA GLY A 42 15.96 1.68 12.64
C GLY A 42 15.11 2.92 12.36
N PRO A 43 14.91 3.78 13.39
CA PRO A 43 14.19 5.04 13.25
C PRO A 43 14.82 6.00 12.24
N ASP A 44 16.11 5.87 11.97
CA ASP A 44 16.89 6.64 10.98
C ASP A 44 16.79 6.07 9.55
N GLY A 45 15.98 5.03 9.35
CA GLY A 45 15.80 4.35 8.06
C GLY A 45 16.95 3.43 7.66
N LYS A 46 18.00 3.29 8.49
CA LYS A 46 19.09 2.35 8.20
C LYS A 46 18.69 0.92 8.48
N VAL A 47 19.17 0.00 7.65
CA VAL A 47 18.96 -1.43 7.87
C VAL A 47 19.75 -1.88 9.09
N VAL A 48 19.04 -2.38 10.10
CA VAL A 48 19.62 -2.92 11.34
C VAL A 48 19.87 -4.42 11.21
N ALA A 49 18.93 -5.12 10.55
CA ALA A 49 19.03 -6.55 10.31
C ALA A 49 18.25 -6.94 9.05
N HIS A 50 18.69 -8.01 8.41
CA HIS A 50 17.93 -8.62 7.32
C HIS A 50 18.14 -10.14 7.26
N LYS A 51 17.20 -10.82 6.62
CA LYS A 51 17.26 -12.23 6.21
C LYS A 51 16.97 -12.31 4.72
N GLY A 52 17.74 -13.07 3.97
CA GLY A 52 17.67 -13.11 2.52
C GLY A 52 18.27 -11.86 1.86
N TYR A 53 18.18 -11.78 0.52
CA TYR A 53 18.73 -10.64 -0.22
C TYR A 53 17.66 -9.55 -0.42
N SER A 54 17.79 -8.46 0.32
CA SER A 54 16.75 -7.43 0.52
C SER A 54 16.71 -6.33 -0.55
N LYS A 55 17.72 -6.28 -1.45
CA LYS A 55 17.84 -5.22 -2.47
C LYS A 55 17.23 -5.59 -3.83
N ARG A 56 16.47 -6.67 -3.91
CA ARG A 56 15.73 -7.03 -5.11
C ARG A 56 14.41 -6.27 -5.19
N LEU A 57 14.00 -5.98 -6.43
CA LEU A 57 12.70 -5.40 -6.71
C LEU A 57 11.60 -6.45 -6.54
N ILE A 58 10.58 -6.06 -5.83
CA ILE A 58 9.30 -6.76 -5.70
C ILE A 58 8.15 -5.80 -5.95
N TYR A 59 6.97 -6.34 -6.20
CA TYR A 59 5.74 -5.56 -6.19
C TYR A 59 5.12 -5.59 -4.79
N PRO A 60 5.15 -4.47 -4.05
CA PRO A 60 4.62 -4.41 -2.68
C PRO A 60 3.09 -4.46 -2.63
N ARG A 61 2.44 -4.24 -3.77
CA ARG A 61 0.98 -4.23 -3.91
C ARG A 61 0.30 -3.38 -2.82
N SER A 62 -0.65 -3.96 -2.10
CA SER A 62 -1.41 -3.23 -1.07
C SER A 62 -0.60 -2.82 0.16
N ALA A 63 0.63 -3.31 0.35
CA ALA A 63 1.47 -2.91 1.48
C ALA A 63 1.83 -1.41 1.44
N ILE A 64 1.84 -0.77 0.25
CA ILE A 64 2.14 0.67 0.11
C ILE A 64 0.92 1.59 0.20
N LYS A 65 -0.28 1.08 0.47
CA LYS A 65 -1.49 1.93 0.54
C LYS A 65 -1.39 3.06 1.55
N PRO A 66 -0.75 2.92 2.73
CA PRO A 66 -0.52 4.06 3.61
C PRO A 66 0.24 5.21 2.93
N LEU A 67 1.24 4.90 2.09
CA LEU A 67 1.97 5.90 1.30
C LEU A 67 1.08 6.56 0.22
N GLN A 68 0.22 5.78 -0.42
CA GLN A 68 -0.78 6.33 -1.35
C GLN A 68 -1.75 7.27 -0.63
N THR A 69 -2.14 6.95 0.61
CA THR A 69 -2.96 7.84 1.44
C THR A 69 -2.20 9.13 1.81
N VAL A 70 -0.89 9.04 2.08
CA VAL A 70 -0.05 10.24 2.28
C VAL A 70 -0.09 11.15 1.03
N ALA A 71 0.03 10.57 -0.18
CA ALA A 71 -0.07 11.33 -1.42
C ALA A 71 -1.45 12.02 -1.56
N MET A 72 -2.53 11.34 -1.27
CA MET A 72 -3.88 11.92 -1.28
C MET A 72 -4.01 13.08 -0.27
N ARG A 73 -3.47 12.93 0.94
CA ARG A 73 -3.46 14.00 1.96
C ARG A 73 -2.64 15.21 1.48
N ARG A 74 -1.51 15.00 0.84
CA ARG A 74 -0.72 16.08 0.20
C ARG A 74 -1.49 16.80 -0.92
N ALA A 75 -2.35 16.07 -1.61
CA ALA A 75 -3.29 16.63 -2.59
C ALA A 75 -4.51 17.31 -1.95
N GLY A 76 -4.56 17.46 -0.63
CA GLY A 76 -5.63 18.16 0.08
C GLY A 76 -6.77 17.26 0.57
N LEU A 77 -6.66 15.93 0.47
CA LEU A 77 -7.69 15.02 1.01
C LEU A 77 -7.84 15.24 2.51
N ASN A 78 -9.01 15.72 2.92
CA ASN A 78 -9.34 16.03 4.32
C ASN A 78 -10.42 15.08 4.85
N LEU A 79 -10.12 13.78 4.84
CA LEU A 79 -10.93 12.75 5.49
C LEU A 79 -10.36 12.43 6.87
N THR A 80 -11.21 11.94 7.77
CA THR A 80 -10.83 11.58 9.15
C THR A 80 -11.41 10.23 9.55
N GLY A 81 -10.89 9.64 10.63
CA GLY A 81 -11.42 8.41 11.20
C GLY A 81 -11.51 7.26 10.18
N ALA A 82 -12.61 6.53 10.19
CA ALA A 82 -12.80 5.35 9.34
C ALA A 82 -12.78 5.68 7.83
N GLU A 83 -13.18 6.88 7.42
CA GLU A 83 -13.13 7.30 6.01
C GLU A 83 -11.68 7.52 5.53
N LEU A 84 -10.80 8.08 6.37
CA LEU A 84 -9.39 8.15 6.04
C LEU A 84 -8.76 6.76 6.07
N ALA A 85 -9.07 5.93 7.06
CA ALA A 85 -8.52 4.59 7.17
C ALA A 85 -8.84 3.71 5.96
N ILE A 86 -10.05 3.80 5.39
CA ILE A 86 -10.44 2.95 4.26
C ILE A 86 -9.65 3.26 2.98
N THR A 87 -9.05 4.44 2.85
CA THR A 87 -8.17 4.75 1.71
C THR A 87 -6.88 3.92 1.73
N SER A 88 -6.46 3.43 2.89
CA SER A 88 -5.33 2.49 3.06
C SER A 88 -5.76 1.02 3.10
N ALA A 89 -7.05 0.72 2.98
CA ALA A 89 -7.59 -0.62 3.24
C ALA A 89 -7.47 -1.58 2.04
N SER A 90 -7.46 -2.86 2.38
CA SER A 90 -7.90 -3.96 1.51
C SER A 90 -9.14 -4.58 2.17
N HIS A 91 -10.25 -3.86 2.13
CA HIS A 91 -11.43 -4.18 2.91
C HIS A 91 -12.19 -5.42 2.41
N ARG A 92 -13.06 -5.97 3.24
CA ARG A 92 -13.83 -7.19 2.96
C ARG A 92 -15.24 -6.89 2.43
N SER A 93 -15.50 -5.70 1.93
CA SER A 93 -16.78 -5.29 1.31
C SER A 93 -18.01 -5.55 2.17
N THR A 94 -17.87 -5.45 3.50
CA THR A 94 -19.04 -5.49 4.39
C THR A 94 -19.89 -4.25 4.17
N ALA A 95 -21.17 -4.27 4.58
CA ALA A 95 -22.05 -3.13 4.45
C ALA A 95 -21.43 -1.83 5.01
N LYS A 96 -20.74 -1.91 6.16
CA LYS A 96 -20.06 -0.76 6.76
C LYS A 96 -18.91 -0.23 5.87
N HIS A 97 -18.11 -1.11 5.23
CA HIS A 97 -17.08 -0.68 4.30
C HIS A 97 -17.68 0.04 3.10
N ILE A 98 -18.75 -0.52 2.52
CA ILE A 98 -19.43 0.07 1.35
C ILE A 98 -20.03 1.43 1.70
N GLU A 99 -20.64 1.58 2.89
CA GLU A 99 -21.15 2.86 3.38
C GLU A 99 -20.04 3.93 3.48
N LEU A 100 -18.85 3.58 3.97
CA LEU A 100 -17.73 4.49 4.03
C LEU A 100 -17.29 4.94 2.62
N VAL A 101 -17.15 4.00 1.69
CA VAL A 101 -16.76 4.33 0.30
C VAL A 101 -17.80 5.23 -0.35
N ARG A 102 -19.08 4.89 -0.20
CA ARG A 102 -20.22 5.70 -0.71
C ARG A 102 -20.23 7.11 -0.10
N SER A 103 -19.96 7.22 1.20
CA SER A 103 -19.88 8.51 1.88
C SER A 103 -18.76 9.39 1.28
N ILE A 104 -17.58 8.82 1.02
CA ILE A 104 -16.46 9.54 0.39
C ILE A 104 -16.84 10.04 -0.99
N LEU A 105 -17.40 9.18 -1.84
CA LEU A 105 -17.84 9.55 -3.19
C LEU A 105 -18.91 10.64 -3.17
N ASN A 106 -19.92 10.51 -2.30
CA ASN A 106 -20.99 11.51 -2.17
C ASN A 106 -20.45 12.88 -1.75
N LYS A 107 -19.48 12.93 -0.82
CA LYS A 107 -18.83 14.19 -0.42
C LYS A 107 -18.07 14.85 -1.57
N ALA A 108 -17.52 14.04 -2.49
CA ALA A 108 -16.84 14.51 -3.69
C ALA A 108 -17.82 14.83 -4.85
N GLY A 109 -19.14 14.61 -4.69
CA GLY A 109 -20.13 14.79 -5.75
C GLY A 109 -20.03 13.76 -6.87
N LEU A 110 -19.48 12.57 -6.61
CA LEU A 110 -19.22 11.55 -7.60
C LEU A 110 -20.20 10.36 -7.45
N PRO A 111 -20.69 9.80 -8.57
CA PRO A 111 -21.45 8.55 -8.57
C PRO A 111 -20.55 7.34 -8.32
N GLU A 112 -21.12 6.22 -7.88
CA GLU A 112 -20.38 4.95 -7.74
C GLU A 112 -19.77 4.47 -9.06
N SER A 113 -20.37 4.83 -10.21
CA SER A 113 -19.85 4.50 -11.54
C SER A 113 -18.53 5.21 -11.91
N ALA A 114 -18.10 6.20 -11.12
CA ALA A 114 -16.77 6.80 -11.29
C ALA A 114 -15.63 5.84 -10.89
N LEU A 115 -15.94 4.82 -10.09
CA LEU A 115 -14.96 3.80 -9.70
C LEU A 115 -14.63 2.89 -10.90
N GLN A 116 -13.36 2.88 -11.31
CA GLN A 116 -12.87 2.05 -12.43
C GLN A 116 -12.22 0.73 -11.97
N CYS A 117 -12.31 0.39 -10.68
CA CYS A 117 -11.88 -0.93 -10.21
C CYS A 117 -12.85 -2.04 -10.66
N PRO A 118 -12.39 -3.30 -10.84
CA PRO A 118 -13.14 -4.35 -11.57
C PRO A 118 -14.55 -4.62 -11.09
N GLU A 119 -14.79 -4.58 -9.77
CA GLU A 119 -16.10 -4.86 -9.16
C GLU A 119 -16.73 -3.57 -8.59
N GLY A 120 -16.29 -2.40 -9.09
CA GLY A 120 -16.76 -1.11 -8.61
C GLY A 120 -16.63 -0.97 -7.09
N ILE A 121 -17.68 -0.53 -6.43
CA ILE A 121 -17.68 -0.29 -4.98
C ILE A 121 -17.44 -1.55 -4.14
N GLN A 122 -17.72 -2.74 -4.67
CA GLN A 122 -17.51 -4.01 -3.98
C GLN A 122 -16.03 -4.44 -3.96
N PHE A 123 -15.18 -3.86 -4.80
CA PHE A 123 -13.78 -4.23 -4.86
C PHE A 123 -13.03 -3.82 -3.59
N ASN A 124 -12.14 -4.67 -3.10
CA ASN A 124 -11.41 -4.47 -1.84
C ASN A 124 -10.51 -3.21 -1.80
N CYS A 125 -10.26 -2.59 -2.96
CA CYS A 125 -9.52 -1.34 -3.09
C CYS A 125 -10.40 -0.10 -3.32
N SER A 126 -11.74 -0.24 -3.34
CA SER A 126 -12.65 0.86 -3.71
C SER A 126 -12.49 2.10 -2.81
N GLY A 127 -12.13 1.92 -1.54
CA GLY A 127 -11.82 3.03 -0.63
C GLY A 127 -10.62 3.86 -1.09
N LYS A 128 -9.54 3.20 -1.54
CA LYS A 128 -8.39 3.88 -2.14
C LYS A 128 -8.78 4.63 -3.42
N HIS A 129 -9.56 4.00 -4.29
CA HIS A 129 -10.03 4.61 -5.53
C HIS A 129 -10.93 5.82 -5.27
N ALA A 130 -11.83 5.75 -4.29
CA ALA A 130 -12.64 6.89 -3.85
C ALA A 130 -11.74 8.05 -3.33
N GLY A 131 -10.65 7.72 -2.61
CA GLY A 131 -9.67 8.70 -2.16
C GLY A 131 -8.93 9.39 -3.31
N PHE A 132 -8.47 8.65 -4.34
CA PHE A 132 -7.84 9.21 -5.53
C PHE A 132 -8.80 10.15 -6.27
N LEU A 133 -10.01 9.68 -6.56
CA LEU A 133 -11.05 10.46 -7.22
C LEU A 133 -11.38 11.75 -6.45
N THR A 134 -11.47 11.67 -5.11
CA THR A 134 -11.70 12.86 -4.27
C THR A 134 -10.55 13.84 -4.37
N ALA A 135 -9.30 13.36 -4.37
CA ALA A 135 -8.13 14.22 -4.54
C ALA A 135 -8.13 14.91 -5.91
N ASP A 136 -8.51 14.20 -6.97
CA ASP A 136 -8.63 14.78 -8.31
C ASP A 136 -9.72 15.87 -8.38
N VAL A 137 -10.90 15.62 -7.81
CA VAL A 137 -11.97 16.63 -7.73
C VAL A 137 -11.51 17.89 -6.98
N LEU A 138 -10.85 17.73 -5.83
CA LEU A 138 -10.37 18.85 -5.01
C LEU A 138 -9.39 19.77 -5.77
N ASN A 139 -8.62 19.21 -6.70
CA ASN A 139 -7.60 19.94 -7.46
C ASN A 139 -8.05 20.30 -8.89
N GLY A 140 -9.26 19.96 -9.30
CA GLY A 140 -9.73 20.16 -10.68
C GLY A 140 -8.99 19.28 -11.69
N TRP A 141 -8.42 18.15 -11.25
CA TRP A 141 -7.80 17.17 -12.13
C TRP A 141 -8.85 16.23 -12.73
N SER A 142 -8.50 15.58 -13.84
CA SER A 142 -9.42 14.66 -14.52
C SER A 142 -9.68 13.40 -13.67
N THR A 143 -10.96 13.10 -13.47
CA THR A 143 -11.40 11.85 -12.83
C THR A 143 -11.57 10.70 -13.81
N GLU A 144 -11.51 10.96 -15.12
CA GLU A 144 -11.68 9.94 -16.15
C GLU A 144 -10.44 9.08 -16.31
N ASP A 145 -9.26 9.64 -16.06
CA ASP A 145 -7.97 8.99 -16.21
C ASP A 145 -7.16 8.90 -14.90
N TYR A 146 -7.85 8.93 -13.76
CA TYR A 146 -7.21 8.90 -12.42
C TYR A 146 -6.31 7.66 -12.18
N LEU A 147 -6.39 6.64 -13.01
CA LEU A 147 -5.52 5.45 -13.00
C LEU A 147 -4.34 5.58 -13.98
N SER A 148 -4.29 6.62 -14.81
CA SER A 148 -3.15 6.85 -15.69
C SER A 148 -1.91 7.23 -14.89
N VAL A 149 -0.75 6.71 -15.26
CA VAL A 149 0.55 7.12 -14.68
C VAL A 149 0.83 8.63 -14.88
N ASP A 150 0.16 9.25 -15.86
CA ASP A 150 0.29 10.67 -16.16
C ASP A 150 -0.65 11.57 -15.36
N ASN A 151 -1.67 11.00 -14.71
CA ASN A 151 -2.55 11.75 -13.82
C ASN A 151 -1.77 12.35 -12.65
N PRO A 152 -2.02 13.61 -12.25
CA PRO A 152 -1.28 14.28 -11.18
C PRO A 152 -1.28 13.53 -9.85
N ILE A 153 -2.39 12.87 -9.46
CA ILE A 153 -2.40 12.08 -8.22
C ILE A 153 -1.44 10.89 -8.28
N GLN A 154 -1.31 10.22 -9.43
CA GLN A 154 -0.39 9.09 -9.57
C GLN A 154 1.08 9.56 -9.60
N LYS A 155 1.37 10.72 -10.18
CA LYS A 155 2.70 11.35 -10.09
C LYS A 155 3.06 11.68 -8.64
N LEU A 156 2.12 12.25 -7.89
CA LEU A 156 2.32 12.53 -6.47
C LEU A 156 2.52 11.26 -5.64
N VAL A 157 1.88 10.15 -6.00
CA VAL A 157 2.16 8.83 -5.40
C VAL A 157 3.61 8.45 -5.62
N VAL A 158 4.14 8.55 -6.86
CA VAL A 158 5.54 8.25 -7.15
C VAL A 158 6.49 9.13 -6.34
N GLU A 159 6.23 10.45 -6.27
CA GLU A 159 7.02 11.39 -5.47
C GLU A 159 7.08 10.97 -3.99
N VAL A 160 5.95 10.59 -3.41
CA VAL A 160 5.90 10.11 -2.01
C VAL A 160 6.66 8.80 -1.86
N LEU A 161 6.49 7.84 -2.80
CA LEU A 161 7.22 6.57 -2.74
C LEU A 161 8.73 6.79 -2.79
N GLU A 162 9.23 7.63 -3.71
CA GLU A 162 10.65 7.94 -3.85
C GLU A 162 11.20 8.69 -2.63
N GLU A 163 10.47 9.70 -2.16
CA GLU A 163 10.87 10.48 -0.98
C GLU A 163 10.94 9.62 0.29
N PHE A 164 9.97 8.73 0.49
CA PHE A 164 9.89 7.94 1.72
C PHE A 164 10.82 6.73 1.70
N SER A 165 10.98 6.09 0.54
CA SER A 165 11.92 4.96 0.40
C SER A 165 13.37 5.38 0.24
N GLY A 166 13.64 6.59 -0.25
CA GLY A 166 14.96 7.05 -0.65
C GLY A 166 15.47 6.37 -1.93
N GLU A 167 14.58 5.79 -2.74
CA GLU A 167 14.90 5.08 -3.98
C GLU A 167 14.12 5.65 -5.15
N LYS A 168 14.67 5.54 -6.37
CA LYS A 168 13.92 5.87 -7.59
C LYS A 168 13.04 4.71 -8.02
N ILE A 169 11.84 5.02 -8.48
CA ILE A 169 10.95 4.03 -9.09
C ILE A 169 11.44 3.74 -10.51
N LEU A 170 11.99 2.54 -10.70
CA LEU A 170 12.58 2.12 -11.98
C LEU A 170 11.61 1.37 -12.89
N HIS A 171 10.52 0.84 -12.33
CA HIS A 171 9.56 0.06 -13.07
C HIS A 171 8.15 0.22 -12.50
N THR A 172 7.19 0.43 -13.40
CA THR A 172 5.77 0.54 -13.10
C THR A 172 4.98 -0.38 -14.01
N THR A 173 4.00 -1.07 -13.44
CA THR A 173 3.02 -1.89 -14.14
C THR A 173 1.62 -1.56 -13.61
N VAL A 174 0.64 -2.43 -13.84
CA VAL A 174 -0.74 -2.25 -13.39
C VAL A 174 -1.10 -3.31 -12.36
N ASP A 175 -1.70 -2.89 -11.24
CA ASP A 175 -2.22 -3.82 -10.21
C ASP A 175 -3.58 -4.39 -10.65
N GLY A 176 -4.01 -5.45 -9.97
CA GLY A 176 -5.32 -6.08 -10.19
C GLY A 176 -6.52 -5.15 -10.00
N CYS A 177 -6.35 -3.99 -9.36
CA CYS A 177 -7.37 -2.96 -9.22
C CYS A 177 -7.35 -1.91 -10.37
N GLY A 178 -6.44 -2.03 -11.33
CA GLY A 178 -6.27 -1.06 -12.42
C GLY A 178 -5.33 0.10 -12.10
N ALA A 179 -4.97 0.34 -10.84
CA ALA A 179 -4.07 1.42 -10.47
C ALA A 179 -2.60 1.09 -10.81
N PRO A 180 -1.73 2.10 -11.02
CA PRO A 180 -0.30 1.90 -11.17
C PRO A 180 0.31 1.13 -9.99
N LEU A 181 1.20 0.19 -10.31
CA LEU A 181 1.91 -0.66 -9.36
C LEU A 181 3.42 -0.49 -9.57
N HIS A 182 4.10 0.00 -8.55
CA HIS A 182 5.50 0.37 -8.60
C HIS A 182 6.38 -0.69 -7.96
N ALA A 183 7.45 -1.10 -8.65
CA ALA A 183 8.44 -2.02 -8.10
C ALA A 183 9.35 -1.28 -7.13
N MET A 184 9.61 -1.87 -5.96
CA MET A 184 10.44 -1.32 -4.90
C MET A 184 11.31 -2.41 -4.29
N THR A 185 12.43 -2.05 -3.68
CA THR A 185 13.20 -3.02 -2.89
C THR A 185 12.52 -3.27 -1.54
N VAL A 186 12.78 -4.45 -0.93
CA VAL A 186 12.26 -4.74 0.43
C VAL A 186 12.81 -3.73 1.46
N GLU A 187 14.07 -3.28 1.27
CA GLU A 187 14.66 -2.22 2.10
C GLU A 187 13.94 -0.88 1.92
N GLY A 188 13.65 -0.49 0.68
CA GLY A 188 12.91 0.74 0.38
C GLY A 188 11.52 0.75 0.99
N ILE A 189 10.80 -0.39 0.91
CA ILE A 189 9.49 -0.55 1.55
C ILE A 189 9.61 -0.39 3.08
N ALA A 190 10.59 -1.05 3.71
CA ALA A 190 10.79 -0.96 5.15
C ALA A 190 11.10 0.47 5.60
N ARG A 191 11.98 1.20 4.88
CA ARG A 191 12.27 2.62 5.13
C ARG A 191 11.02 3.48 4.97
N ALA A 192 10.28 3.27 3.90
CA ALA A 192 9.09 4.08 3.61
C ALA A 192 8.02 3.94 4.70
N ILE A 193 7.73 2.71 5.14
CA ILE A 193 6.76 2.48 6.22
C ILE A 193 7.30 3.00 7.56
N GLY A 194 8.60 2.84 7.85
CA GLY A 194 9.24 3.44 9.03
C GLY A 194 9.11 4.96 9.05
N LYS A 195 9.28 5.62 7.89
CA LYS A 195 9.09 7.07 7.77
C LYS A 195 7.61 7.47 7.97
N VAL A 196 6.64 6.73 7.39
CA VAL A 196 5.21 6.95 7.69
C VAL A 196 4.98 6.89 9.21
N SER A 197 5.49 5.86 9.86
CA SER A 197 5.30 5.66 11.31
C SER A 197 5.86 6.81 12.15
N SER A 198 6.90 7.49 11.70
CA SER A 198 7.57 8.56 12.46
C SER A 198 7.13 9.97 12.09
N THR A 199 6.63 10.20 10.87
CA THR A 199 6.30 11.56 10.39
C THR A 199 4.82 11.80 10.14
N GLU A 200 4.03 10.74 9.92
CA GLU A 200 2.59 10.83 9.61
C GLU A 200 1.73 10.38 10.80
N THR A 201 2.02 10.94 11.99
CA THR A 201 1.44 10.47 13.26
C THR A 201 -0.09 10.48 13.28
N GLU A 202 -0.73 11.50 12.72
CA GLU A 202 -2.19 11.55 12.61
C GLU A 202 -2.77 10.41 11.75
N LEU A 203 -2.08 10.06 10.65
CA LEU A 203 -2.47 8.92 9.83
C LEU A 203 -2.28 7.62 10.61
N VAL A 204 -1.15 7.48 11.31
CA VAL A 204 -0.86 6.31 12.17
C VAL A 204 -1.95 6.12 13.21
N ASP A 205 -2.28 7.18 13.95
CA ASP A 205 -3.33 7.16 14.98
C ASP A 205 -4.69 6.79 14.37
N THR A 206 -5.00 7.31 13.18
CA THR A 206 -6.23 6.97 12.46
C THR A 206 -6.28 5.50 12.07
N LEU A 207 -5.18 4.96 11.53
CA LEU A 207 -5.13 3.55 11.10
C LEU A 207 -5.22 2.60 12.30
N THR A 208 -4.52 2.90 13.38
CA THR A 208 -4.52 2.06 14.60
C THR A 208 -5.85 2.12 15.34
N ALA A 209 -6.54 3.26 15.35
CA ALA A 209 -7.88 3.38 15.92
C ALA A 209 -8.97 2.70 15.06
N ASN A 210 -8.69 2.36 13.81
CA ASN A 210 -9.65 1.81 12.85
C ASN A 210 -9.16 0.52 12.19
N GLY A 211 -8.47 -0.36 12.93
CA GLY A 211 -7.90 -1.61 12.40
C GLY A 211 -8.93 -2.49 11.67
N TRP A 212 -10.18 -2.51 12.11
CA TRP A 212 -11.28 -3.24 11.49
C TRP A 212 -11.58 -2.80 10.05
N VAL A 213 -11.28 -1.55 9.70
CA VAL A 213 -11.50 -0.99 8.36
C VAL A 213 -10.45 -1.52 7.38
N ILE A 214 -9.21 -1.73 7.83
CA ILE A 214 -8.06 -2.05 6.97
C ILE A 214 -8.23 -3.39 6.27
N SER A 215 -8.79 -4.39 6.96
CA SER A 215 -9.13 -5.67 6.34
C SER A 215 -10.40 -6.29 6.91
N ASN A 216 -10.44 -6.65 8.16
CA ASN A 216 -11.60 -7.01 8.98
C ASN A 216 -11.14 -7.24 10.42
N ALA A 217 -12.05 -7.22 11.38
CA ALA A 217 -11.72 -7.58 12.76
C ALA A 217 -11.19 -9.02 12.84
N GLY A 218 -10.17 -9.25 13.69
CA GLY A 218 -9.63 -10.57 13.98
C GLY A 218 -8.61 -11.13 12.97
N VAL A 219 -8.29 -10.40 11.88
CA VAL A 219 -7.19 -10.79 10.99
C VAL A 219 -5.86 -10.18 11.46
N PRO A 220 -4.68 -10.73 11.07
CA PRO A 220 -3.38 -10.30 11.57
C PRO A 220 -3.14 -8.79 11.49
N ASP A 221 -3.45 -8.14 10.36
CA ASP A 221 -3.27 -6.70 10.19
C ASP A 221 -4.09 -5.92 11.23
N ALA A 222 -5.37 -6.25 11.39
CA ALA A 222 -6.25 -5.58 12.36
C ALA A 222 -5.77 -5.79 13.80
N ILE A 223 -5.34 -7.01 14.15
CA ILE A 223 -4.81 -7.33 15.49
C ILE A 223 -3.56 -6.51 15.81
N LEU A 224 -2.67 -6.30 14.84
CA LEU A 224 -1.46 -5.51 15.03
C LEU A 224 -1.79 -4.02 15.13
N LEU A 225 -2.70 -3.52 14.28
CA LEU A 225 -3.18 -2.14 14.34
C LEU A 225 -3.85 -1.83 15.69
N ASP A 226 -4.71 -2.71 16.17
CA ASP A 226 -5.37 -2.59 17.49
C ASP A 226 -4.37 -2.57 18.67
N ARG A 227 -3.13 -3.00 18.44
CA ARG A 227 -2.01 -2.93 19.41
C ARG A 227 -1.09 -1.74 19.19
N GLY A 228 -1.44 -0.82 18.30
CA GLY A 228 -0.67 0.39 18.01
C GLY A 228 0.47 0.22 16.99
N PHE A 229 0.51 -0.90 16.25
CA PHE A 229 1.50 -1.12 15.19
C PHE A 229 0.86 -0.89 13.82
N ILE A 230 1.52 -0.13 12.93
CA ILE A 230 1.11 -0.12 11.53
C ILE A 230 1.35 -1.51 10.94
N ALA A 231 0.30 -2.09 10.38
CA ALA A 231 0.35 -3.35 9.67
C ALA A 231 -0.48 -3.27 8.38
N LYS A 232 0.11 -3.73 7.28
CA LYS A 232 -0.59 -3.81 5.99
C LYS A 232 0.06 -4.89 5.13
N ASN A 233 -0.72 -5.90 4.78
CA ASN A 233 -0.30 -6.90 3.81
C ASN A 233 -0.50 -6.41 2.37
N GLY A 234 0.26 -6.99 1.45
CA GLY A 234 0.23 -6.71 0.01
C GLY A 234 -0.32 -7.85 -0.82
#